data_a8ace0fb3e11c9e32f63d33cc45ec98f
#
_entry.id   a8ace0fb3e11c9e32f63d33cc45ec98f
#
_cell.length_a   1.000
_cell.length_b   1.000
_cell.length_c   1.000
_cell.angle_alpha   90.00
_cell.angle_beta   90.00
_cell.angle_gamma   90.00
#
_symmetry.space_group_name_H-M   'P 1'
#
loop_
_entity.id
_entity.type
_entity.pdbx_description
1 polymer ?
#
loop_
_entity_poly.entity_id
_entity_poly.type
_entity_poly.pdbx_seq_one_letter_code
_entity_poly.pdbx_strand_id
1 'polypeptide(L)'
;GVPVGYDQVSVTKPYYRSTYALVFATSKGLDQVKTVEDFLKIDRATLAKLRIGVYDRSPASDWLNRHQLVASGVPYQMMNADPQQYPGEIIEKDLAAGKIDVAIVWGPIAGFYAKRVRNRELVVVPMQSEPGVKFDFSMAMGVRYGEREWKQQIESLIQKRQPEITAILKEYNVPMLDLESA
;
A
#
# COMPACT_ATOMS: atom_id res chain seq x y z
N GLY A 1 4.70 3.75 12.25
CA GLY A 1 3.83 2.73 12.84
C GLY A 1 4.32 1.32 12.57
N VAL A 2 3.82 0.39 13.32
CA VAL A 2 4.11 -1.03 13.15
C VAL A 2 2.81 -1.80 12.99
N PRO A 3 2.78 -2.91 12.23
CA PRO A 3 1.58 -3.70 12.12
C PRO A 3 1.26 -4.41 13.44
N VAL A 4 -0.02 -4.60 13.72
CA VAL A 4 -0.46 -5.44 14.82
C VAL A 4 0.09 -6.85 14.62
N GLY A 5 0.63 -7.45 15.68
CA GLY A 5 1.31 -8.74 15.58
C GLY A 5 2.82 -8.66 15.43
N TYR A 6 3.39 -7.47 15.23
CA TYR A 6 4.84 -7.29 15.23
C TYR A 6 5.37 -7.53 16.64
N ASP A 7 6.23 -8.53 16.79
CA ASP A 7 6.61 -9.09 18.09
C ASP A 7 7.89 -8.50 18.71
N GLN A 8 8.60 -7.62 17.98
CA GLN A 8 9.84 -7.00 18.46
C GLN A 8 9.59 -5.90 19.49
N VAL A 9 8.36 -5.43 19.60
CA VAL A 9 7.93 -4.39 20.54
C VAL A 9 6.56 -4.74 21.10
N SER A 10 6.17 -4.09 22.20
CA SER A 10 4.81 -4.13 22.71
C SER A 10 3.96 -3.17 21.90
N VAL A 11 2.95 -3.68 21.20
CA VAL A 11 2.13 -2.85 20.31
C VAL A 11 0.87 -2.36 21.00
N THR A 12 0.48 -1.12 20.68
CA THR A 12 -0.78 -0.52 21.14
C THR A 12 -1.97 -1.09 20.37
N LYS A 13 -3.17 -0.66 20.75
CA LYS A 13 -4.33 -0.81 19.88
C LYS A 13 -4.09 -0.04 18.58
N PRO A 14 -4.61 -0.54 17.45
CA PRO A 14 -4.37 0.10 16.17
C PRO A 14 -5.08 1.45 16.07
N TYR A 15 -4.48 2.37 15.30
CA TYR A 15 -5.05 3.69 15.05
C TYR A 15 -5.51 3.88 13.60
N TYR A 16 -5.16 2.98 12.70
CA TYR A 16 -5.78 2.89 11.37
C TYR A 16 -5.52 1.52 10.75
N ARG A 17 -6.32 1.20 9.73
CA ARG A 17 -6.16 0.01 8.92
C ARG A 17 -6.18 0.40 7.45
N SER A 18 -5.24 -0.09 6.69
CA SER A 18 -5.14 0.16 5.26
C SER A 18 -4.77 -1.10 4.50
N THR A 19 -4.70 -0.99 3.18
CA THR A 19 -4.39 -2.12 2.31
C THR A 19 -3.47 -1.69 1.18
N TYR A 20 -2.83 -2.63 0.52
CA TYR A 20 -2.09 -2.40 -0.71
C TYR A 20 -3.05 -1.98 -1.82
N ALA A 21 -2.54 -1.30 -2.83
CA ALA A 21 -3.34 -0.80 -3.94
C ALA A 21 -2.60 -0.91 -5.26
N LEU A 22 -3.37 -1.09 -6.34
CA LEU A 22 -2.92 -0.90 -7.71
C LEU A 22 -2.95 0.59 -8.02
N VAL A 23 -1.89 1.09 -8.65
CA VAL A 23 -1.83 2.47 -9.15
C VAL A 23 -1.47 2.44 -10.62
N PHE A 24 -2.24 3.12 -11.46
CA PHE A 24 -2.01 3.13 -12.91
C PHE A 24 -2.65 4.35 -13.55
N ALA A 25 -2.15 4.72 -14.75
CA ALA A 25 -2.84 5.67 -15.60
C ALA A 25 -3.87 4.96 -16.48
N THR A 26 -4.92 5.69 -16.90
CA THR A 26 -5.99 5.16 -17.75
C THR A 26 -5.55 5.05 -19.21
N SER A 27 -4.58 4.19 -19.48
CA SER A 27 -4.02 3.96 -20.81
C SER A 27 -3.73 2.48 -21.00
N LYS A 28 -3.38 2.07 -22.23
CA LYS A 28 -2.99 0.69 -22.55
C LYS A 28 -4.03 -0.37 -22.15
N GLY A 29 -5.33 -0.04 -22.28
CA GLY A 29 -6.42 -0.96 -21.96
C GLY A 29 -6.83 -0.95 -20.49
N LEU A 30 -6.29 -0.03 -19.67
CA LEU A 30 -6.59 0.06 -18.24
C LEU A 30 -7.74 1.02 -17.91
N ASP A 31 -8.33 1.67 -18.90
CA ASP A 31 -9.39 2.67 -18.72
C ASP A 31 -10.69 2.10 -18.13
N GLN A 32 -10.94 0.79 -18.28
CA GLN A 32 -12.12 0.10 -17.76
C GLN A 32 -11.87 -0.57 -16.41
N VAL A 33 -10.65 -0.50 -15.88
CA VAL A 33 -10.28 -1.16 -14.63
C VAL A 33 -10.71 -0.31 -13.45
N LYS A 34 -11.67 -0.80 -12.67
CA LYS A 34 -12.17 -0.15 -11.45
C LYS A 34 -11.97 -1.02 -10.21
N THR A 35 -11.73 -2.31 -10.40
CA THR A 35 -11.52 -3.28 -9.34
C THR A 35 -10.33 -4.17 -9.69
N VAL A 36 -9.83 -4.91 -8.70
CA VAL A 36 -8.77 -5.90 -8.93
C VAL A 36 -9.27 -7.00 -9.87
N GLU A 37 -10.53 -7.39 -9.75
CA GLU A 37 -11.15 -8.38 -10.63
C GLU A 37 -11.17 -7.92 -12.09
N ASP A 38 -11.48 -6.64 -12.33
CA ASP A 38 -11.42 -6.05 -13.67
C ASP A 38 -10.00 -6.17 -14.24
N PHE A 39 -8.99 -5.89 -13.44
CA PHE A 39 -7.59 -6.01 -13.84
C PHE A 39 -7.24 -7.46 -14.24
N LEU A 40 -7.65 -8.42 -13.42
CA LEU A 40 -7.37 -9.83 -13.67
C LEU A 40 -8.15 -10.41 -14.85
N LYS A 41 -9.22 -9.74 -15.31
CA LYS A 41 -10.01 -10.13 -16.48
C LYS A 41 -9.41 -9.62 -17.79
N ILE A 42 -8.40 -8.76 -17.75
CA ILE A 42 -7.69 -8.32 -18.95
C ILE A 42 -7.09 -9.56 -19.63
N ASP A 43 -7.13 -9.60 -20.97
CA ASP A 43 -6.60 -10.73 -21.69
C ASP A 43 -5.10 -10.95 -21.42
N ARG A 44 -4.67 -12.20 -21.48
CA ARG A 44 -3.29 -12.57 -21.12
C ARG A 44 -2.24 -11.92 -22.02
N ALA A 45 -2.56 -11.69 -23.28
CA ALA A 45 -1.62 -11.03 -24.21
C ALA A 45 -1.38 -9.58 -23.81
N THR A 46 -2.42 -8.87 -23.40
CA THR A 46 -2.31 -7.49 -22.90
C THR A 46 -1.59 -7.46 -21.56
N LEU A 47 -1.94 -8.31 -20.62
CA LEU A 47 -1.26 -8.40 -19.31
C LEU A 47 0.22 -8.69 -19.46
N ALA A 48 0.61 -9.54 -20.41
CA ALA A 48 2.01 -9.89 -20.66
C ALA A 48 2.85 -8.71 -21.13
N LYS A 49 2.23 -7.68 -21.70
CA LYS A 49 2.89 -6.47 -22.18
C LYS A 49 2.99 -5.39 -21.10
N LEU A 50 2.26 -5.51 -20.01
CA LEU A 50 2.31 -4.55 -18.93
C LEU A 50 3.56 -4.76 -18.07
N ARG A 51 4.11 -3.67 -17.58
CA ARG A 51 5.22 -3.66 -16.62
C ARG A 51 4.65 -3.28 -15.27
N ILE A 52 4.69 -4.22 -14.33
CA ILE A 52 4.08 -4.07 -13.00
C ILE A 52 5.20 -3.90 -11.97
N GLY A 53 5.37 -2.68 -11.47
CA GLY A 53 6.37 -2.38 -10.45
C GLY A 53 5.93 -2.86 -9.08
N VAL A 54 6.78 -3.64 -8.43
CA VAL A 54 6.54 -4.16 -7.09
C VAL A 54 7.83 -4.12 -6.27
N TYR A 55 7.71 -3.89 -4.98
CA TYR A 55 8.85 -4.01 -4.08
C TYR A 55 9.14 -5.48 -3.79
N ASP A 56 10.42 -5.83 -3.79
CA ASP A 56 10.89 -7.17 -3.43
C ASP A 56 10.42 -7.53 -2.02
N ARG A 57 10.05 -8.79 -1.83
CA ARG A 57 9.61 -9.34 -0.54
C ARG A 57 8.35 -8.69 0.02
N SER A 58 7.58 -8.01 -0.82
CA SER A 58 6.27 -7.47 -0.44
C SER A 58 5.16 -8.45 -0.80
N PRO A 59 3.96 -8.30 -0.23
CA PRO A 59 2.81 -9.10 -0.64
C PRO A 59 2.50 -9.00 -2.14
N ALA A 60 2.89 -7.88 -2.77
CA ALA A 60 2.69 -7.67 -4.21
C ALA A 60 3.45 -8.70 -5.06
N SER A 61 4.68 -9.05 -4.68
CA SER A 61 5.43 -10.07 -5.42
C SER A 61 4.80 -11.46 -5.29
N ASP A 62 4.27 -11.79 -4.11
CA ASP A 62 3.55 -13.04 -3.90
C ASP A 62 2.27 -13.09 -4.75
N TRP A 63 1.57 -11.97 -4.85
CA TRP A 63 0.36 -11.84 -5.67
C TRP A 63 0.65 -12.05 -7.15
N LEU A 64 1.76 -11.48 -7.66
CA LEU A 64 2.18 -11.71 -9.05
C LEU A 64 2.44 -13.20 -9.30
N ASN A 65 3.09 -13.87 -8.36
CA ASN A 65 3.35 -15.30 -8.47
C ASN A 65 2.04 -16.11 -8.47
N ARG A 66 1.11 -15.78 -7.57
CA ARG A 66 -0.18 -16.45 -7.47
C ARG A 66 -1.01 -16.34 -8.76
N HIS A 67 -0.96 -15.19 -9.41
CA HIS A 67 -1.74 -14.91 -10.63
C HIS A 67 -0.94 -15.12 -11.92
N GLN A 68 0.24 -15.74 -11.84
CA GLN A 68 1.09 -16.05 -13.00
C GLN A 68 1.49 -14.79 -13.79
N LEU A 69 1.79 -13.71 -13.07
CA LEU A 69 2.19 -12.42 -13.64
C LEU A 69 3.64 -12.05 -13.35
N VAL A 70 4.46 -13.00 -12.89
CA VAL A 70 5.86 -12.75 -12.52
C VAL A 70 6.66 -12.17 -13.69
N ALA A 71 6.40 -12.64 -14.91
CA ALA A 71 7.09 -12.15 -16.11
C ALA A 71 6.83 -10.67 -16.39
N SER A 72 5.69 -10.14 -15.93
CA SER A 72 5.35 -8.71 -16.04
C SER A 72 5.93 -7.88 -14.91
N GLY A 73 6.45 -8.50 -13.85
CA GLY A 73 6.97 -7.83 -12.67
C GLY A 73 8.27 -7.09 -12.92
N VAL A 74 8.34 -5.86 -12.41
CA VAL A 74 9.57 -5.05 -12.36
C VAL A 74 9.91 -4.86 -10.88
N PRO A 75 10.98 -5.51 -10.39
CA PRO A 75 11.31 -5.49 -8.98
C PRO A 75 11.97 -4.19 -8.56
N TYR A 76 11.61 -3.71 -7.38
CA TYR A 76 12.20 -2.56 -6.71
C TYR A 76 12.78 -3.00 -5.37
N GLN A 77 13.89 -2.41 -4.99
CA GLN A 77 14.52 -2.68 -3.71
C GLN A 77 13.71 -2.05 -2.57
N MET A 78 13.30 -2.85 -1.59
CA MET A 78 12.43 -2.40 -0.51
C MET A 78 13.12 -1.40 0.44
N MET A 79 14.39 -1.66 0.76
CA MET A 79 15.17 -0.79 1.63
C MET A 79 16.44 -0.37 0.90
N ASN A 80 16.68 0.93 0.86
CA ASN A 80 17.88 1.48 0.26
C ASN A 80 18.55 2.42 1.25
N ALA A 81 19.86 2.32 1.35
CA ALA A 81 20.66 3.17 2.22
C ALA A 81 20.85 4.58 1.66
N ASP A 82 20.49 4.82 0.40
CA ASP A 82 20.60 6.12 -0.25
C ASP A 82 19.52 7.06 0.30
N PRO A 83 19.90 8.14 1.01
CA PRO A 83 18.93 9.05 1.57
C PRO A 83 18.14 9.88 0.54
N GLN A 84 18.55 9.84 -0.72
CA GLN A 84 17.81 10.47 -1.81
C GLN A 84 16.65 9.62 -2.31
N GLN A 85 16.62 8.34 -1.98
CA GLN A 85 15.53 7.45 -2.38
C GLN A 85 14.43 7.42 -1.33
N TYR A 86 13.19 7.36 -1.81
CA TYR A 86 12.01 7.34 -0.96
C TYR A 86 10.95 6.41 -1.56
N PRO A 87 10.01 5.91 -0.74
CA PRO A 87 9.04 4.88 -1.20
C PRO A 87 8.14 5.32 -2.34
N GLY A 88 7.93 6.62 -2.52
CA GLY A 88 7.06 7.15 -3.57
C GLY A 88 7.69 7.26 -4.94
N GLU A 89 8.99 7.01 -5.08
CA GLU A 89 9.69 7.13 -6.37
C GLU A 89 9.10 6.25 -7.46
N ILE A 90 8.66 5.06 -7.11
CA ILE A 90 8.02 4.14 -8.05
C ILE A 90 6.83 4.80 -8.75
N ILE A 91 6.12 5.69 -8.06
CA ILE A 91 4.97 6.42 -8.59
C ILE A 91 5.41 7.75 -9.21
N GLU A 92 6.09 8.59 -8.44
CA GLU A 92 6.42 9.96 -8.88
C GLU A 92 7.44 10.01 -10.02
N LYS A 93 8.33 9.02 -10.11
CA LYS A 93 9.34 8.97 -11.17
C LYS A 93 8.97 7.96 -12.25
N ASP A 94 8.89 6.69 -11.93
CA ASP A 94 8.81 5.63 -12.94
C ASP A 94 7.41 5.47 -13.52
N LEU A 95 6.37 5.44 -12.70
CA LEU A 95 4.99 5.38 -13.21
C LEU A 95 4.63 6.67 -13.95
N ALA A 96 4.99 7.82 -13.39
CA ALA A 96 4.75 9.12 -14.02
C ALA A 96 5.46 9.26 -15.38
N ALA A 97 6.65 8.70 -15.52
CA ALA A 97 7.43 8.71 -16.76
C ALA A 97 7.05 7.60 -17.74
N GLY A 98 6.17 6.69 -17.36
CA GLY A 98 5.77 5.56 -18.20
C GLY A 98 6.82 4.44 -18.27
N LYS A 99 7.79 4.41 -17.39
CA LYS A 99 8.76 3.31 -17.30
C LYS A 99 8.13 2.01 -16.81
N ILE A 100 7.09 2.13 -15.97
CA ILE A 100 6.18 1.05 -15.60
C ILE A 100 4.75 1.47 -15.92
N ASP A 101 3.86 0.51 -16.02
CA ASP A 101 2.46 0.74 -16.37
C ASP A 101 1.53 0.66 -15.16
N VAL A 102 1.90 -0.14 -14.19
CA VAL A 102 1.17 -0.36 -12.94
C VAL A 102 2.17 -0.42 -11.79
N ALA A 103 1.83 0.14 -10.65
CA ALA A 103 2.55 -0.08 -9.40
C ALA A 103 1.62 -0.75 -8.40
N ILE A 104 2.13 -1.68 -7.60
CA ILE A 104 1.40 -2.28 -6.50
C ILE A 104 2.17 -1.94 -5.22
N VAL A 105 1.60 -1.05 -4.43
CA VAL A 105 2.28 -0.51 -3.25
C VAL A 105 1.34 -0.39 -2.06
N TRP A 106 1.91 -0.21 -0.88
CA TRP A 106 1.16 0.06 0.34
C TRP A 106 0.23 1.27 0.15
N GLY A 107 -1.03 1.14 0.60
CA GLY A 107 -2.09 2.12 0.35
C GLY A 107 -1.74 3.56 0.67
N PRO A 108 -1.15 3.88 1.83
CA PRO A 108 -0.73 5.24 2.14
C PRO A 108 0.27 5.82 1.13
N ILE A 109 1.19 5.02 0.63
CA ILE A 109 2.12 5.41 -0.43
C ILE A 109 1.35 5.67 -1.72
N ALA A 110 0.47 4.75 -2.09
CA ALA A 110 -0.34 4.88 -3.30
C ALA A 110 -1.18 6.15 -3.30
N GLY A 111 -1.94 6.37 -2.25
CA GLY A 111 -2.89 7.49 -2.16
C GLY A 111 -2.21 8.84 -2.16
N PHE A 112 -1.13 8.99 -1.39
CA PHE A 112 -0.41 10.25 -1.28
C PHE A 112 0.32 10.61 -2.57
N TYR A 113 1.14 9.69 -3.10
CA TYR A 113 1.98 9.99 -4.25
C TYR A 113 1.22 10.03 -5.57
N ALA A 114 0.15 9.24 -5.73
CA ALA A 114 -0.67 9.30 -6.93
C ALA A 114 -1.26 10.69 -7.18
N LYS A 115 -1.68 11.39 -6.13
CA LYS A 115 -2.23 12.76 -6.27
C LYS A 115 -1.16 13.82 -6.52
N ARG A 116 0.09 13.55 -6.25
CA ARG A 116 1.19 14.48 -6.51
C ARG A 116 1.65 14.49 -7.96
N VAL A 117 1.34 13.44 -8.72
CA VAL A 117 1.69 13.37 -10.14
C VAL A 117 0.78 14.30 -10.93
N ARG A 118 1.38 15.23 -11.68
CA ARG A 118 0.68 16.31 -12.40
C ARG A 118 0.55 16.07 -13.90
N ASN A 119 1.46 15.29 -14.48
CA ASN A 119 1.51 15.10 -15.93
C ASN A 119 0.54 14.02 -16.44
N ARG A 120 -0.08 13.26 -15.58
CA ARG A 120 -1.10 12.27 -15.92
C ARG A 120 -1.98 11.97 -14.71
N GLU A 121 -3.23 11.62 -14.99
CA GLU A 121 -4.16 11.21 -13.95
C GLU A 121 -3.90 9.75 -13.59
N LEU A 122 -3.72 9.50 -12.30
CA LEU A 122 -3.51 8.15 -11.78
C LEU A 122 -4.72 7.67 -11.00
N VAL A 123 -5.08 6.41 -11.21
CA VAL A 123 -6.15 5.72 -10.51
C VAL A 123 -5.55 4.83 -9.43
N VAL A 124 -6.16 4.84 -8.25
CA VAL A 124 -5.77 4.00 -7.11
C VAL A 124 -6.91 3.01 -6.84
N VAL A 125 -6.60 1.72 -6.95
CA VAL A 125 -7.57 0.64 -6.71
C VAL A 125 -7.12 -0.16 -5.49
N PRO A 126 -7.81 -0.03 -4.34
CA PRO A 126 -7.48 -0.83 -3.15
C PRO A 126 -7.64 -2.32 -3.41
N MET A 127 -6.74 -3.11 -2.84
CA MET A 127 -6.72 -4.56 -2.99
C MET A 127 -7.30 -5.24 -1.76
N GLN A 128 -7.78 -6.45 -1.94
CA GLN A 128 -8.26 -7.29 -0.84
C GLN A 128 -7.29 -8.46 -0.65
N SER A 129 -7.10 -8.86 0.60
CA SER A 129 -6.31 -10.05 0.91
C SER A 129 -6.92 -11.29 0.29
N GLU A 130 -6.06 -12.20 -0.14
CA GLU A 130 -6.41 -13.49 -0.71
C GLU A 130 -5.81 -14.60 0.14
N PRO A 131 -6.28 -15.86 0.02
CA PRO A 131 -5.62 -16.99 0.68
C PRO A 131 -4.14 -17.04 0.32
N GLY A 132 -3.27 -16.94 1.32
CA GLY A 132 -1.82 -16.95 1.15
C GLY A 132 -1.19 -15.60 0.81
N VAL A 133 -1.99 -14.55 0.57
CA VAL A 133 -1.47 -13.19 0.29
C VAL A 133 -2.24 -12.17 1.14
N LYS A 134 -1.59 -11.67 2.17
CA LYS A 134 -2.18 -10.65 3.03
C LYS A 134 -1.79 -9.25 2.55
N PHE A 135 -2.78 -8.43 2.25
CA PHE A 135 -2.61 -7.05 1.78
C PHE A 135 -3.02 -5.99 2.80
N ASP A 136 -3.96 -6.31 3.69
CA ASP A 136 -4.47 -5.35 4.66
C ASP A 136 -3.79 -5.54 6.01
N PHE A 137 -3.48 -4.40 6.64
CA PHE A 137 -2.78 -4.38 7.93
C PHE A 137 -3.39 -3.31 8.83
N SER A 138 -3.61 -3.67 10.09
CA SER A 138 -3.93 -2.71 11.13
C SER A 138 -2.63 -2.17 11.70
N MET A 139 -2.50 -0.85 11.75
CA MET A 139 -1.28 -0.17 12.13
C MET A 139 -1.40 0.38 13.55
N ALA A 140 -0.38 0.13 14.34
CA ALA A 140 -0.30 0.49 15.75
C ALA A 140 1.00 1.23 16.05
N MET A 141 1.17 1.66 17.28
CA MET A 141 2.42 2.20 17.78
C MET A 141 3.14 1.16 18.61
N GLY A 142 4.47 1.15 18.56
CA GLY A 142 5.29 0.22 19.33
C GLY A 142 5.98 0.91 20.49
N VAL A 143 5.98 0.28 21.64
CA VAL A 143 6.74 0.69 22.82
C VAL A 143 7.62 -0.46 23.28
N ARG A 144 8.66 -0.16 24.06
CA ARG A 144 9.50 -1.20 24.64
C ARG A 144 8.69 -2.09 25.56
N TYR A 145 9.05 -3.38 25.60
CA TYR A 145 8.45 -4.29 26.57
C TYR A 145 8.70 -3.80 27.99
N GLY A 146 7.70 -3.99 28.86
CA GLY A 146 7.76 -3.53 30.25
C GLY A 146 7.23 -2.12 30.48
N GLU A 147 6.99 -1.34 29.43
CA GLU A 147 6.50 0.04 29.51
C GLU A 147 4.97 0.10 29.49
N ARG A 148 4.33 -0.58 30.45
CA ARG A 148 2.86 -0.71 30.47
C ARG A 148 2.13 0.62 30.63
N GLU A 149 2.61 1.48 31.54
CA GLU A 149 1.98 2.78 31.79
C GLU A 149 2.11 3.69 30.57
N TRP A 150 3.27 3.68 29.93
CA TRP A 150 3.50 4.45 28.72
C TRP A 150 2.60 3.99 27.58
N LYS A 151 2.47 2.68 27.40
CA LYS A 151 1.57 2.09 26.42
C LYS A 151 0.12 2.52 26.67
N GLN A 152 -0.35 2.47 27.92
CA GLN A 152 -1.70 2.89 28.28
C GLN A 152 -1.94 4.37 28.00
N GLN A 153 -0.96 5.23 28.26
CA GLN A 153 -1.04 6.65 27.94
C GLN A 153 -1.18 6.88 26.44
N ILE A 154 -0.39 6.18 25.64
CA ILE A 154 -0.47 6.29 24.18
C ILE A 154 -1.84 5.78 23.68
N GLU A 155 -2.32 4.63 24.17
CA GLU A 155 -3.64 4.09 23.79
C GLU A 155 -4.77 5.07 24.15
N SER A 156 -4.70 5.72 25.30
CA SER A 156 -5.66 6.76 25.70
C SER A 156 -5.64 7.95 24.76
N LEU A 157 -4.45 8.40 24.35
CA LEU A 157 -4.29 9.48 23.39
C LEU A 157 -4.81 9.10 22.00
N ILE A 158 -4.54 7.90 21.55
CA ILE A 158 -5.07 7.38 20.27
C ILE A 158 -6.60 7.42 20.32
N GLN A 159 -7.22 6.90 21.36
CA GLN A 159 -8.67 6.89 21.51
C GLN A 159 -9.25 8.29 21.52
N LYS A 160 -8.65 9.19 22.29
CA LYS A 160 -9.09 10.57 22.41
C LYS A 160 -8.95 11.37 21.11
N ARG A 161 -7.89 11.09 20.33
CA ARG A 161 -7.56 11.81 19.11
C ARG A 161 -7.94 11.07 17.83
N GLN A 162 -8.66 9.96 17.93
CA GLN A 162 -9.02 9.16 16.76
C GLN A 162 -9.71 9.97 15.65
N PRO A 163 -10.68 10.87 15.94
CA PRO A 163 -11.28 11.68 14.89
C PRO A 163 -10.25 12.56 14.15
N GLU A 164 -9.30 13.14 14.86
CA GLU A 164 -8.25 13.97 14.27
C GLU A 164 -7.26 13.14 13.45
N ILE A 165 -6.88 11.95 13.95
CA ILE A 165 -6.01 11.00 13.23
C ILE A 165 -6.68 10.60 11.92
N THR A 166 -7.94 10.22 11.96
CA THR A 166 -8.72 9.83 10.77
C THR A 166 -8.81 10.99 9.77
N ALA A 167 -9.02 12.20 10.24
CA ALA A 167 -9.08 13.38 9.37
C ALA A 167 -7.75 13.63 8.65
N ILE A 168 -6.63 13.49 9.35
CA ILE A 168 -5.29 13.62 8.74
C ILE A 168 -5.06 12.54 7.68
N LEU A 169 -5.39 11.30 8.00
CA LEU A 169 -5.25 10.19 7.05
C LEU A 169 -6.07 10.42 5.78
N LYS A 170 -7.30 10.94 5.91
CA LYS A 170 -8.13 11.32 4.77
C LYS A 170 -7.51 12.44 3.94
N GLU A 171 -6.94 13.44 4.60
CA GLU A 171 -6.26 14.54 3.92
C GLU A 171 -5.10 14.04 3.04
N TYR A 172 -4.39 13.02 3.51
CA TYR A 172 -3.29 12.39 2.75
C TYR A 172 -3.75 11.28 1.81
N ASN A 173 -5.07 11.13 1.63
CA ASN A 173 -5.67 10.17 0.70
C ASN A 173 -5.32 8.70 1.00
N VAL A 174 -5.15 8.39 2.25
CA VAL A 174 -4.88 7.02 2.69
C VAL A 174 -6.15 6.17 2.48
N PRO A 175 -6.08 5.07 1.71
CA PRO A 175 -7.18 4.12 1.65
C PRO A 175 -7.38 3.50 3.03
N MET A 176 -8.55 3.73 3.64
CA MET A 176 -8.81 3.24 4.98
C MET A 176 -9.87 2.15 4.97
N LEU A 177 -9.60 1.12 5.75
CA LEU A 177 -10.53 0.07 6.08
C LEU A 177 -11.00 0.27 7.53
N ASP A 178 -12.15 -0.30 7.87
CA ASP A 178 -12.64 -0.24 9.23
C ASP A 178 -11.68 -0.96 10.17
N LEU A 179 -11.46 -0.38 11.35
CA LEU A 179 -10.72 -1.06 12.41
C LEU A 179 -11.54 -2.26 12.87
N GLU A 180 -10.87 -3.41 12.97
CA GLU A 180 -11.51 -4.59 13.53
C GLU A 180 -11.86 -4.32 15.00
N SER A 181 -13.09 -4.63 15.36
CA SER A 181 -13.47 -4.61 16.76
C SER A 181 -12.63 -5.65 17.51
N ALA A 182 -11.95 -5.19 18.52
CA ALA A 182 -11.14 -6.05 19.38
C ALA A 182 -12.02 -7.07 20.12
#